data_40fdc10cc96ad3410837a408d4fb0c4b
#
_entry.id   40fdc10cc96ad3410837a408d4fb0c4b
#
_cell.length_a   1.000
_cell.length_b   1.000
_cell.length_c   1.000
_cell.angle_alpha   90.00
_cell.angle_beta   90.00
_cell.angle_gamma   90.00
#
_symmetry.space_group_name_H-M   'P 1'
#
loop_
_entity.id
_entity.type
_entity.pdbx_description
1 polymer ?
#
loop_
_entity_poly.entity_id
_entity_poly.type
_entity_poly.pdbx_seq_one_letter_code
_entity_poly.pdbx_strand_id
1 'polypeptide(L)'
;MFKNISRILSVVALLSLVLAACAPAATATTAPAAPVTQAPVAPATSAPATVAATTAPVATTGAAPAAAGGWCSNVKIVFFPGGTPGGGFEQVVYNGAVQAAKDTGANVQYVWSDWDPAKMTTQFQQAAATKPDGIAIMGHPGDTAFDPLIDAAEGQGIIVTSMNTQVPLAQAKYAANGFGYAGAILYNAGYALGQEAVKESGLKAGDKAFLWGLKAQAGRGERTKGVQDALEKAGLKVIYQEIDDATNANASAGVPVFTGIMSAHPEIKMVITDHGNLTGTIQTFLQAAGKKPGDIFAAGFDISGNAVTAIQGGWLQLVIDQQQYLQGYFGVLQICLTKVYHFGGLQIDTGAGFVNKSNLDALVPLIKAQER
;
A
#
# COMPACT_ATOMS: atom_id res chain seq x y z
N MET A 1 41.70 33.79 39.24
CA MET A 1 42.46 33.53 38.03
C MET A 1 42.80 32.04 37.83
N PHE A 2 42.21 31.11 38.57
CA PHE A 2 42.50 29.67 38.50
C PHE A 2 41.38 28.78 37.95
N LYS A 3 40.25 29.34 37.52
CA LYS A 3 39.08 28.56 37.02
C LYS A 3 39.11 28.24 35.52
N ASN A 4 39.97 28.90 34.73
CA ASN A 4 40.01 28.72 33.26
C ASN A 4 41.10 27.75 32.77
N ILE A 5 42.05 27.38 33.62
CA ILE A 5 43.14 26.45 33.25
C ILE A 5 42.66 24.98 33.25
N SER A 6 41.72 24.67 34.14
CA SER A 6 41.15 23.30 34.22
C SER A 6 40.29 22.88 33.01
N ARG A 7 39.67 23.85 32.31
CA ARG A 7 38.84 23.57 31.12
C ARG A 7 39.65 23.37 29.83
N ILE A 8 40.85 23.92 29.76
CA ILE A 8 41.72 23.76 28.58
C ILE A 8 42.46 22.41 28.59
N LEU A 9 42.79 21.88 29.75
CA LEU A 9 43.41 20.55 29.87
C LEU A 9 42.45 19.42 29.61
N SER A 10 41.16 19.57 29.81
CA SER A 10 40.14 18.54 29.51
C SER A 10 39.81 18.44 28.03
N VAL A 11 40.02 19.46 27.24
CA VAL A 11 39.79 19.46 25.77
C VAL A 11 40.96 18.84 25.01
N VAL A 12 42.18 18.98 25.49
CA VAL A 12 43.39 18.43 24.86
C VAL A 12 43.50 16.92 25.08
N ALA A 13 42.98 16.39 26.22
CA ALA A 13 42.97 14.95 26.49
C ALA A 13 41.95 14.13 25.66
N LEU A 14 40.92 14.79 25.12
CA LEU A 14 39.89 14.14 24.30
C LEU A 14 40.22 14.14 22.79
N LEU A 15 41.22 14.89 22.34
CA LEU A 15 41.63 14.96 20.94
C LEU A 15 42.74 13.96 20.55
N SER A 16 43.32 13.23 21.53
CA SER A 16 44.45 12.32 21.30
C SER A 16 44.08 10.85 21.07
N LEU A 17 42.78 10.49 21.07
CA LEU A 17 42.31 9.09 20.98
C LEU A 17 41.65 8.72 19.64
N VAL A 18 41.72 9.54 18.62
CA VAL A 18 41.01 9.29 17.32
C VAL A 18 41.95 9.03 16.14
N LEU A 19 43.27 8.84 16.36
CA LEU A 19 44.24 8.67 15.28
C LEU A 19 44.94 7.29 15.26
N ALA A 20 44.25 6.22 15.57
CA ALA A 20 44.84 4.87 15.44
C ALA A 20 43.81 3.85 14.99
N ALA A 21 43.26 3.93 13.74
CA ALA A 21 42.68 2.80 13.02
C ALA A 21 42.39 3.17 11.55
N CYS A 22 43.38 3.21 10.72
CA CYS A 22 43.23 3.05 9.26
C CYS A 22 44.43 2.27 8.73
N ALA A 23 44.33 0.94 8.72
CA ALA A 23 45.11 0.08 7.85
C ALA A 23 44.20 -0.45 6.76
N PRO A 24 44.56 -0.37 5.45
CA PRO A 24 43.71 -0.89 4.36
C PRO A 24 43.78 -2.42 4.34
N ALA A 25 42.60 -3.06 4.32
CA ALA A 25 42.47 -4.49 4.09
C ALA A 25 42.84 -4.83 2.64
N ALA A 26 43.69 -5.83 2.48
CA ALA A 26 44.11 -6.34 1.17
C ALA A 26 42.90 -6.93 0.42
N THR A 27 42.68 -6.44 -0.79
CA THR A 27 41.68 -6.94 -1.74
C THR A 27 42.14 -8.30 -2.28
N ALA A 28 41.41 -9.35 -1.99
CA ALA A 28 41.60 -10.65 -2.63
C ALA A 28 41.08 -10.58 -4.07
N THR A 29 42.00 -10.71 -5.03
CA THR A 29 41.70 -10.81 -6.45
C THR A 29 41.14 -12.20 -6.75
N THR A 30 39.88 -12.32 -7.09
CA THR A 30 39.31 -13.57 -7.62
C THR A 30 39.63 -13.71 -9.10
N ALA A 31 40.25 -14.83 -9.46
CA ALA A 31 40.54 -15.21 -10.84
C ALA A 31 39.26 -15.44 -11.66
N PRO A 32 39.27 -15.16 -12.98
CA PRO A 32 38.09 -15.40 -13.84
C PRO A 32 37.84 -16.90 -14.02
N ALA A 33 36.58 -17.30 -13.88
CA ALA A 33 36.12 -18.65 -14.19
C ALA A 33 36.16 -18.90 -15.71
N ALA A 34 36.67 -20.06 -16.11
CA ALA A 34 36.75 -20.50 -17.50
C ALA A 34 35.38 -20.76 -18.10
N PRO A 35 35.15 -20.56 -19.41
CA PRO A 35 33.86 -20.79 -20.05
C PRO A 35 33.51 -22.27 -20.13
N VAL A 36 32.33 -22.64 -19.69
CA VAL A 36 31.75 -23.99 -19.81
C VAL A 36 31.26 -24.18 -21.25
N THR A 37 31.90 -25.06 -21.98
CA THR A 37 31.50 -25.48 -23.33
C THR A 37 30.29 -26.43 -23.22
N GLN A 38 29.13 -26.03 -23.72
CA GLN A 38 27.97 -26.93 -23.86
C GLN A 38 28.15 -27.85 -25.06
N ALA A 39 28.01 -29.15 -24.82
CA ALA A 39 27.97 -30.16 -25.88
C ALA A 39 26.61 -30.12 -26.60
N PRO A 40 26.56 -30.42 -27.93
CA PRO A 40 25.31 -30.38 -28.69
C PRO A 40 24.40 -31.56 -28.33
N VAL A 41 23.12 -31.25 -28.07
CA VAL A 41 22.06 -32.23 -27.85
C VAL A 41 21.55 -32.69 -29.20
N ALA A 42 21.63 -34.00 -29.43
CA ALA A 42 21.06 -34.67 -30.63
C ALA A 42 19.52 -34.68 -30.59
N PRO A 43 18.82 -34.52 -31.71
CA PRO A 43 17.36 -34.59 -31.77
C PRO A 43 16.85 -36.00 -31.55
N ALA A 44 15.99 -36.16 -30.54
CA ALA A 44 15.24 -37.41 -30.32
C ALA A 44 14.02 -37.48 -31.26
N THR A 45 14.01 -38.45 -32.15
CA THR A 45 12.88 -38.79 -33.02
C THR A 45 11.86 -39.56 -32.20
N SER A 46 10.71 -38.98 -31.90
CA SER A 46 9.58 -39.71 -31.25
C SER A 46 8.63 -40.28 -32.30
N ALA A 47 8.44 -41.57 -32.30
CA ALA A 47 7.40 -42.25 -33.04
C ALA A 47 6.03 -42.08 -32.36
N PRO A 48 4.90 -42.02 -33.09
CA PRO A 48 3.60 -41.82 -32.49
C PRO A 48 3.11 -43.10 -31.81
N ALA A 49 2.86 -43.04 -30.49
CA ALA A 49 2.17 -44.11 -29.76
C ALA A 49 0.65 -43.91 -29.88
N THR A 50 -0.01 -44.87 -30.47
CA THR A 50 -1.46 -44.96 -30.54
C THR A 50 -1.99 -45.35 -29.17
N VAL A 51 -2.63 -44.42 -28.48
CA VAL A 51 -3.30 -44.64 -27.19
C VAL A 51 -4.78 -45.02 -27.49
N ALA A 52 -5.15 -46.23 -27.19
CA ALA A 52 -6.55 -46.68 -27.20
C ALA A 52 -7.31 -45.96 -26.07
N ALA A 53 -8.37 -45.23 -26.39
CA ALA A 53 -9.23 -44.57 -25.44
C ALA A 53 -10.07 -45.58 -24.67
N THR A 54 -9.71 -45.87 -23.43
CA THR A 54 -10.57 -46.60 -22.49
C THR A 54 -11.44 -45.58 -21.78
N THR A 55 -12.71 -45.48 -22.12
CA THR A 55 -13.71 -44.69 -21.42
C THR A 55 -14.02 -45.30 -20.06
N ALA A 56 -13.39 -44.80 -18.99
CA ALA A 56 -13.84 -45.06 -17.63
C ALA A 56 -15.09 -44.19 -17.35
N PRO A 57 -16.10 -44.71 -16.62
CA PRO A 57 -17.27 -43.90 -16.28
C PRO A 57 -16.85 -42.72 -15.38
N VAL A 58 -17.25 -41.53 -15.80
CA VAL A 58 -17.12 -40.30 -14.99
C VAL A 58 -17.98 -40.49 -13.75
N ALA A 59 -17.32 -40.68 -12.61
CA ALA A 59 -17.99 -40.56 -11.31
C ALA A 59 -18.46 -39.11 -11.15
N THR A 60 -19.75 -38.86 -11.29
CA THR A 60 -20.41 -37.64 -10.84
C THR A 60 -20.27 -37.60 -9.33
N THR A 61 -19.19 -36.95 -8.84
CA THR A 61 -19.13 -36.51 -7.45
C THR A 61 -20.22 -35.46 -7.30
N GLY A 62 -21.32 -35.84 -6.66
CA GLY A 62 -22.37 -34.91 -6.27
C GLY A 62 -21.71 -33.79 -5.46
N ALA A 63 -22.02 -32.55 -5.82
CA ALA A 63 -21.64 -31.39 -5.01
C ALA A 63 -22.09 -31.66 -3.56
N ALA A 64 -21.17 -31.57 -2.61
CA ALA A 64 -21.51 -31.66 -1.20
C ALA A 64 -22.62 -30.63 -0.93
N PRO A 65 -23.69 -31.00 -0.18
CA PRO A 65 -24.74 -30.04 0.13
C PRO A 65 -24.10 -28.83 0.81
N ALA A 66 -24.35 -27.64 0.26
CA ALA A 66 -23.95 -26.38 0.88
C ALA A 66 -24.53 -26.37 2.31
N ALA A 67 -23.65 -26.32 3.31
CA ALA A 67 -24.10 -26.20 4.70
C ALA A 67 -24.99 -24.98 4.80
N ALA A 68 -26.06 -25.07 5.63
CA ALA A 68 -27.02 -23.99 5.87
C ALA A 68 -26.38 -22.84 6.67
N GLY A 69 -25.31 -22.23 6.14
CA GLY A 69 -24.53 -21.18 6.75
C GLY A 69 -23.18 -21.11 6.09
N GLY A 70 -23.06 -20.80 4.81
CA GLY A 70 -21.81 -20.58 4.07
C GLY A 70 -20.64 -21.54 4.39
N TRP A 71 -19.74 -21.73 3.45
CA TRP A 71 -18.61 -22.68 3.57
C TRP A 71 -17.56 -22.29 4.63
N CYS A 72 -17.62 -21.02 5.13
CA CYS A 72 -16.70 -20.47 6.15
C CYS A 72 -17.43 -20.13 7.46
N SER A 73 -18.64 -20.63 7.71
CA SER A 73 -19.53 -20.21 8.81
C SER A 73 -18.98 -20.45 10.22
N ASN A 74 -18.03 -21.37 10.39
CA ASN A 74 -17.42 -21.66 11.68
C ASN A 74 -16.14 -20.86 11.93
N VAL A 75 -15.74 -19.96 11.01
CA VAL A 75 -14.51 -19.19 11.11
C VAL A 75 -14.79 -17.83 11.73
N LYS A 76 -14.10 -17.52 12.81
CA LYS A 76 -14.18 -16.23 13.54
C LYS A 76 -13.03 -15.34 13.12
N ILE A 77 -13.34 -14.16 12.62
CA ILE A 77 -12.36 -13.19 12.10
C ILE A 77 -12.52 -11.87 12.86
N VAL A 78 -11.40 -11.27 13.28
CA VAL A 78 -11.37 -9.86 13.68
C VAL A 78 -10.79 -9.06 12.52
N PHE A 79 -11.54 -8.08 12.04
CA PHE A 79 -11.20 -7.28 10.87
C PHE A 79 -11.04 -5.81 11.24
N PHE A 80 -9.93 -5.21 10.81
CA PHE A 80 -9.60 -3.81 11.05
C PHE A 80 -9.75 -3.00 9.76
N PRO A 81 -10.83 -2.23 9.57
CA PRO A 81 -11.01 -1.37 8.40
C PRO A 81 -10.02 -0.18 8.35
N GLY A 82 -9.40 0.16 9.47
CA GLY A 82 -8.40 1.22 9.61
C GLY A 82 -8.92 2.47 10.32
N GLY A 83 -9.62 3.33 9.63
CA GLY A 83 -10.04 4.65 10.13
C GLY A 83 -11.29 4.64 11.02
N THR A 84 -12.22 5.55 10.75
CA THR A 84 -13.49 5.70 11.45
C THR A 84 -14.67 5.27 10.57
N PRO A 85 -15.80 4.84 11.14
CA PRO A 85 -17.01 4.58 10.36
C PRO A 85 -17.42 5.80 9.51
N GLY A 86 -17.69 5.57 8.23
CA GLY A 86 -18.13 6.62 7.30
C GLY A 86 -17.00 7.37 6.58
N GLY A 87 -15.75 7.10 6.88
CA GLY A 87 -14.61 7.64 6.13
C GLY A 87 -14.56 7.14 4.68
N GLY A 88 -13.95 7.93 3.79
CA GLY A 88 -14.05 7.70 2.35
C GLY A 88 -13.34 6.44 1.85
N PHE A 89 -12.23 6.06 2.47
CA PHE A 89 -11.44 4.88 2.13
C PHE A 89 -11.90 3.66 2.94
N GLU A 90 -11.85 3.76 4.26
CA GLU A 90 -12.10 2.68 5.20
C GLU A 90 -13.55 2.16 5.14
N GLN A 91 -14.51 3.00 4.78
CA GLN A 91 -15.91 2.56 4.61
C GLN A 91 -16.04 1.63 3.41
N VAL A 92 -15.35 1.91 2.32
CA VAL A 92 -15.35 1.04 1.12
C VAL A 92 -14.67 -0.29 1.41
N VAL A 93 -13.56 -0.28 2.16
CA VAL A 93 -12.90 -1.50 2.66
C VAL A 93 -13.86 -2.31 3.54
N TYR A 94 -14.52 -1.65 4.49
CA TYR A 94 -15.52 -2.29 5.35
C TYR A 94 -16.65 -2.94 4.55
N ASN A 95 -17.19 -2.25 3.54
CA ASN A 95 -18.27 -2.78 2.70
C ASN A 95 -17.82 -4.06 1.96
N GLY A 96 -16.58 -4.08 1.45
CA GLY A 96 -16.00 -5.27 0.84
C GLY A 96 -15.88 -6.45 1.81
N ALA A 97 -15.43 -6.18 3.05
CA ALA A 97 -15.35 -7.20 4.09
C ALA A 97 -16.73 -7.72 4.53
N VAL A 98 -17.73 -6.84 4.62
CA VAL A 98 -19.12 -7.23 4.90
C VAL A 98 -19.68 -8.13 3.79
N GLN A 99 -19.41 -7.81 2.52
CA GLN A 99 -19.84 -8.65 1.41
C GLN A 99 -19.15 -10.01 1.44
N ALA A 100 -17.83 -10.05 1.68
CA ALA A 100 -17.11 -11.30 1.81
C ALA A 100 -17.63 -12.17 2.97
N ALA A 101 -17.94 -11.55 4.12
CA ALA A 101 -18.56 -12.25 5.24
C ALA A 101 -19.91 -12.86 4.86
N LYS A 102 -20.73 -12.12 4.10
CA LYS A 102 -22.03 -12.61 3.59
C LYS A 102 -21.85 -13.77 2.60
N ASP A 103 -20.92 -13.65 1.66
CA ASP A 103 -20.72 -14.66 0.61
C ASP A 103 -20.08 -15.95 1.15
N THR A 104 -19.23 -15.84 2.16
CA THR A 104 -18.54 -16.98 2.77
C THR A 104 -19.27 -17.55 3.98
N GLY A 105 -20.10 -16.77 4.63
CA GLY A 105 -20.72 -17.07 5.91
C GLY A 105 -19.83 -16.84 7.13
N ALA A 106 -18.62 -16.28 6.97
CA ALA A 106 -17.69 -16.04 8.07
C ALA A 106 -18.28 -15.12 9.17
N ASN A 107 -17.93 -15.39 10.43
CA ASN A 107 -18.30 -14.55 11.56
C ASN A 107 -17.23 -13.46 11.77
N VAL A 108 -17.51 -12.23 11.30
CA VAL A 108 -16.54 -11.14 11.29
C VAL A 108 -16.92 -10.07 12.31
N GLN A 109 -15.99 -9.78 13.22
CA GLN A 109 -16.02 -8.64 14.13
C GLN A 109 -15.19 -7.50 13.56
N TYR A 110 -15.74 -6.29 13.49
CA TYR A 110 -15.05 -5.11 12.96
C TYR A 110 -14.56 -4.21 14.09
N VAL A 111 -13.30 -3.73 14.00
CA VAL A 111 -12.65 -2.89 14.99
C VAL A 111 -12.02 -1.68 14.31
N TRP A 112 -12.47 -0.48 14.66
CA TRP A 112 -12.03 0.78 14.05
C TRP A 112 -10.88 1.41 14.86
N SER A 113 -9.87 1.90 14.16
CA SER A 113 -8.59 2.32 14.78
C SER A 113 -8.27 3.80 14.58
N ASP A 114 -9.14 4.58 13.92
CA ASP A 114 -8.97 6.03 13.68
C ASP A 114 -7.65 6.38 12.97
N TRP A 115 -7.10 5.48 12.19
CA TRP A 115 -5.78 5.54 11.57
C TRP A 115 -4.61 5.75 12.56
N ASP A 116 -4.83 5.52 13.86
CA ASP A 116 -3.82 5.63 14.91
C ASP A 116 -2.99 4.35 15.01
N PRO A 117 -1.65 4.39 14.72
CA PRO A 117 -0.79 3.23 14.76
C PRO A 117 -0.68 2.58 16.16
N ALA A 118 -0.69 3.38 17.23
CA ALA A 118 -0.62 2.86 18.61
C ALA A 118 -1.92 2.17 18.99
N LYS A 119 -3.06 2.72 18.55
CA LYS A 119 -4.37 2.09 18.73
C LYS A 119 -4.46 0.78 17.94
N MET A 120 -3.97 0.74 16.69
CA MET A 120 -3.94 -0.47 15.86
C MET A 120 -3.19 -1.62 16.54
N THR A 121 -2.00 -1.35 17.06
CA THR A 121 -1.19 -2.38 17.75
C THR A 121 -1.82 -2.86 19.04
N THR A 122 -2.37 -1.94 19.85
CA THR A 122 -3.07 -2.29 21.09
C THR A 122 -4.32 -3.14 20.81
N GLN A 123 -5.12 -2.75 19.81
CA GLN A 123 -6.32 -3.49 19.42
C GLN A 123 -5.99 -4.86 18.81
N PHE A 124 -4.87 -4.98 18.07
CA PHE A 124 -4.39 -6.26 17.58
C PHE A 124 -4.09 -7.24 18.74
N GLN A 125 -3.39 -6.77 19.78
CA GLN A 125 -3.12 -7.58 20.97
C GLN A 125 -4.41 -8.02 21.66
N GLN A 126 -5.38 -7.11 21.79
CA GLN A 126 -6.70 -7.42 22.36
C GLN A 126 -7.45 -8.45 21.51
N ALA A 127 -7.42 -8.29 20.17
CA ALA A 127 -8.03 -9.24 19.25
C ALA A 127 -7.39 -10.63 19.37
N ALA A 128 -6.05 -10.73 19.36
CA ALA A 128 -5.32 -11.98 19.49
C ALA A 128 -5.63 -12.69 20.82
N ALA A 129 -5.82 -11.95 21.92
CA ALA A 129 -6.19 -12.50 23.21
C ALA A 129 -7.58 -13.19 23.21
N THR A 130 -8.47 -12.85 22.28
CA THR A 130 -9.78 -13.51 22.11
C THR A 130 -9.68 -14.84 21.35
N LYS A 131 -8.51 -15.16 20.81
CA LYS A 131 -8.20 -16.37 20.02
C LYS A 131 -9.19 -16.58 18.87
N PRO A 132 -9.30 -15.62 17.94
CA PRO A 132 -10.07 -15.82 16.72
C PRO A 132 -9.34 -16.82 15.81
N ASP A 133 -9.99 -17.29 14.76
CA ASP A 133 -9.35 -18.11 13.73
C ASP A 133 -8.42 -17.27 12.84
N GLY A 134 -8.75 -15.98 12.66
CA GLY A 134 -7.90 -15.07 11.90
C GLY A 134 -8.09 -13.61 12.25
N ILE A 135 -7.08 -12.81 11.87
CA ILE A 135 -7.07 -11.34 12.04
C ILE A 135 -6.65 -10.70 10.73
N ALA A 136 -7.49 -9.81 10.19
CA ALA A 136 -7.17 -9.01 9.01
C ALA A 136 -6.82 -7.57 9.43
N ILE A 137 -5.63 -7.10 9.09
CA ILE A 137 -5.09 -5.81 9.55
C ILE A 137 -4.79 -4.85 8.41
N MET A 138 -4.89 -3.54 8.69
CA MET A 138 -4.17 -2.52 7.93
C MET A 138 -2.70 -2.50 8.37
N GLY A 139 -1.78 -2.69 7.42
CA GLY A 139 -0.35 -2.80 7.75
C GLY A 139 0.35 -1.48 8.13
N HIS A 140 -0.39 -0.39 8.40
CA HIS A 140 0.13 0.97 8.58
C HIS A 140 1.21 1.14 9.67
N PRO A 141 1.13 0.47 10.84
CA PRO A 141 2.23 0.50 11.82
C PRO A 141 3.56 -0.03 11.28
N GLY A 142 3.54 -0.83 10.19
CA GLY A 142 4.73 -1.40 9.58
C GLY A 142 5.35 -2.58 10.32
N ASP A 143 6.39 -3.16 9.72
CA ASP A 143 7.05 -4.38 10.23
C ASP A 143 7.51 -4.26 11.67
N THR A 144 8.20 -3.17 12.02
CA THR A 144 8.79 -3.00 13.37
C THR A 144 7.75 -3.12 14.49
N ALA A 145 6.55 -2.59 14.26
CA ALA A 145 5.49 -2.60 15.25
C ALA A 145 4.68 -3.92 15.22
N PHE A 146 4.45 -4.45 14.03
CA PHE A 146 3.58 -5.62 13.85
C PHE A 146 4.31 -6.95 13.92
N ASP A 147 5.57 -7.06 13.49
CA ASP A 147 6.27 -8.35 13.39
C ASP A 147 6.23 -9.17 14.70
N PRO A 148 6.57 -8.61 15.88
CA PRO A 148 6.50 -9.36 17.13
C PRO A 148 5.06 -9.75 17.53
N LEU A 149 4.07 -8.95 17.16
CA LEU A 149 2.66 -9.21 17.45
C LEU A 149 2.10 -10.31 16.54
N ILE A 150 2.46 -10.27 15.27
CA ILE A 150 2.11 -11.30 14.28
C ILE A 150 2.78 -12.61 14.65
N ASP A 151 4.07 -12.60 15.04
CA ASP A 151 4.77 -13.81 15.53
C ASP A 151 4.02 -14.47 16.68
N ALA A 152 3.57 -13.68 17.64
CA ALA A 152 2.83 -14.19 18.79
C ALA A 152 1.44 -14.73 18.40
N ALA A 153 0.77 -14.14 17.40
CA ALA A 153 -0.53 -14.61 16.94
C ALA A 153 -0.41 -15.89 16.09
N GLU A 154 0.50 -15.91 15.13
CA GLU A 154 0.79 -17.08 14.29
C GLU A 154 1.28 -18.27 15.13
N GLY A 155 2.10 -18.03 16.16
CA GLY A 155 2.52 -19.04 17.13
C GLY A 155 1.37 -19.65 17.95
N GLN A 156 0.21 -18.99 17.99
CA GLN A 156 -1.03 -19.50 18.59
C GLN A 156 -1.98 -20.13 17.54
N GLY A 157 -1.58 -20.20 16.26
CA GLY A 157 -2.39 -20.73 15.18
C GLY A 157 -3.46 -19.76 14.66
N ILE A 158 -3.32 -18.47 14.96
CA ILE A 158 -4.20 -17.40 14.43
C ILE A 158 -3.64 -16.98 13.08
N ILE A 159 -4.43 -17.13 12.01
CA ILE A 159 -4.06 -16.71 10.66
C ILE A 159 -4.10 -15.18 10.58
N VAL A 160 -3.01 -14.55 10.14
CA VAL A 160 -2.99 -13.11 9.93
C VAL A 160 -2.93 -12.78 8.45
N THR A 161 -3.62 -11.73 8.01
CA THR A 161 -3.50 -11.16 6.67
C THR A 161 -3.44 -9.64 6.74
N SER A 162 -2.71 -9.03 5.82
CA SER A 162 -2.58 -7.58 5.77
C SER A 162 -3.28 -6.97 4.55
N MET A 163 -3.69 -5.71 4.70
CA MET A 163 -4.34 -4.93 3.67
C MET A 163 -3.70 -3.55 3.58
N ASN A 164 -3.81 -2.91 2.43
CA ASN A 164 -3.40 -1.54 2.11
C ASN A 164 -1.90 -1.24 2.26
N THR A 165 -1.27 -1.59 3.36
CA THR A 165 0.18 -1.46 3.56
C THR A 165 0.79 -2.83 3.80
N GLN A 166 1.84 -3.15 3.06
CA GLN A 166 2.55 -4.42 3.18
C GLN A 166 3.28 -4.53 4.52
N VAL A 167 3.36 -5.75 5.02
CA VAL A 167 4.19 -6.15 6.15
C VAL A 167 5.13 -7.26 5.66
N PRO A 168 6.18 -6.90 4.89
CA PRO A 168 6.97 -7.85 4.11
C PRO A 168 7.72 -8.88 4.94
N LEU A 169 8.16 -8.55 6.16
CA LEU A 169 8.83 -9.52 7.04
C LEU A 169 7.87 -10.64 7.47
N ALA A 170 6.68 -10.28 7.96
CA ALA A 170 5.66 -11.25 8.33
C ALA A 170 5.21 -12.08 7.12
N GLN A 171 5.06 -11.44 5.96
CA GLN A 171 4.68 -12.11 4.73
C GLN A 171 5.74 -13.14 4.29
N ALA A 172 7.02 -12.79 4.33
CA ALA A 172 8.10 -13.73 4.00
C ALA A 172 8.13 -14.93 4.94
N LYS A 173 7.76 -14.72 6.22
CA LYS A 173 7.82 -15.73 7.28
C LYS A 173 6.60 -16.65 7.30
N TYR A 174 5.41 -16.11 7.06
CA TYR A 174 4.13 -16.78 7.27
C TYR A 174 3.28 -17.00 6.02
N ALA A 175 3.80 -16.72 4.81
CA ALA A 175 3.04 -16.93 3.58
C ALA A 175 2.51 -18.38 3.45
N ALA A 176 3.31 -19.36 3.85
CA ALA A 176 2.89 -20.78 3.84
C ALA A 176 1.77 -21.08 4.87
N ASN A 177 1.67 -20.28 5.93
CA ASN A 177 0.64 -20.42 6.97
C ASN A 177 -0.66 -19.64 6.62
N GLY A 178 -0.68 -18.93 5.48
CA GLY A 178 -1.83 -18.16 5.05
C GLY A 178 -1.68 -16.66 5.19
N PHE A 179 -0.51 -16.13 5.63
CA PHE A 179 -0.28 -14.71 5.65
C PHE A 179 -0.32 -14.13 4.24
N GLY A 180 -1.41 -13.44 3.91
CA GLY A 180 -1.63 -12.84 2.62
C GLY A 180 -1.62 -11.31 2.68
N TYR A 181 -1.64 -10.70 1.49
CA TYR A 181 -1.76 -9.27 1.29
C TYR A 181 -2.80 -8.95 0.22
N ALA A 182 -3.65 -7.98 0.49
CA ALA A 182 -4.55 -7.39 -0.49
C ALA A 182 -4.42 -5.85 -0.45
N GLY A 183 -3.82 -5.27 -1.48
CA GLY A 183 -3.55 -3.84 -1.52
C GLY A 183 -2.69 -3.46 -2.72
N ALA A 184 -2.47 -2.16 -2.92
CA ALA A 184 -1.53 -1.69 -3.94
C ALA A 184 -0.09 -2.08 -3.56
N ILE A 185 0.71 -2.51 -4.54
CA ILE A 185 2.16 -2.58 -4.37
C ILE A 185 2.66 -1.14 -4.36
N LEU A 186 2.85 -0.58 -3.16
CA LEU A 186 2.87 0.86 -2.90
C LEU A 186 3.89 1.61 -3.78
N TYR A 187 5.15 1.16 -3.84
CA TYR A 187 6.15 1.79 -4.68
C TYR A 187 5.74 1.76 -6.16
N ASN A 188 5.29 0.61 -6.67
CA ASN A 188 4.92 0.44 -8.07
C ASN A 188 3.71 1.31 -8.44
N ALA A 189 2.70 1.35 -7.57
CA ALA A 189 1.52 2.18 -7.76
C ALA A 189 1.87 3.68 -7.79
N GLY A 190 2.74 4.13 -6.86
CA GLY A 190 3.25 5.50 -6.86
C GLY A 190 4.06 5.83 -8.12
N TYR A 191 4.95 4.94 -8.50
CA TYR A 191 5.77 5.11 -9.70
C TYR A 191 4.91 5.17 -10.97
N ALA A 192 3.91 4.28 -11.08
CA ALA A 192 2.97 4.28 -12.20
C ALA A 192 2.12 5.56 -12.25
N LEU A 193 1.62 6.06 -11.10
CA LEU A 193 0.91 7.33 -11.03
C LEU A 193 1.78 8.50 -11.51
N GLY A 194 3.04 8.57 -11.06
CA GLY A 194 3.98 9.59 -11.49
C GLY A 194 4.26 9.55 -13.00
N GLN A 195 4.46 8.35 -13.56
CA GLN A 195 4.66 8.16 -15.00
C GLN A 195 3.44 8.60 -15.82
N GLU A 196 2.24 8.16 -15.43
CA GLU A 196 1.02 8.51 -16.16
C GLU A 196 0.70 10.00 -16.04
N ALA A 197 0.94 10.62 -14.86
CA ALA A 197 0.79 12.06 -14.66
C ALA A 197 1.72 12.87 -15.58
N VAL A 198 2.98 12.46 -15.74
CA VAL A 198 3.92 13.11 -16.69
C VAL A 198 3.41 12.97 -18.12
N LYS A 199 2.98 11.79 -18.51
CA LYS A 199 2.48 11.48 -19.85
C LYS A 199 1.23 12.30 -20.18
N GLU A 200 0.23 12.32 -19.30
CA GLU A 200 -1.03 13.04 -19.53
C GLU A 200 -0.86 14.57 -19.46
N SER A 201 -0.01 15.07 -18.55
CA SER A 201 0.23 16.51 -18.42
C SER A 201 1.06 17.09 -19.55
N GLY A 202 1.88 16.27 -20.21
CA GLY A 202 2.82 16.71 -21.24
C GLY A 202 3.95 17.60 -20.73
N LEU A 203 4.18 17.66 -19.41
CA LEU A 203 5.26 18.44 -18.81
C LEU A 203 6.64 17.95 -19.26
N LYS A 204 7.62 18.85 -19.22
CA LYS A 204 8.98 18.61 -19.72
C LYS A 204 10.01 18.70 -18.61
N ALA A 205 11.19 18.16 -18.88
CA ALA A 205 12.33 18.32 -17.99
C ALA A 205 12.56 19.79 -17.61
N GLY A 206 12.73 20.03 -16.30
CA GLY A 206 12.86 21.35 -15.71
C GLY A 206 11.55 21.96 -15.19
N ASP A 207 10.37 21.48 -15.62
CA ASP A 207 9.10 21.88 -15.03
C ASP A 207 9.00 21.45 -13.57
N LYS A 208 8.22 22.20 -12.75
CA LYS A 208 8.09 21.93 -11.33
C LYS A 208 6.79 21.22 -10.99
N ALA A 209 6.92 20.20 -10.13
CA ALA A 209 5.80 19.46 -9.53
C ALA A 209 5.85 19.58 -8.01
N PHE A 210 4.69 19.77 -7.41
CA PHE A 210 4.50 19.71 -5.96
C PHE A 210 3.99 18.30 -5.60
N LEU A 211 4.74 17.61 -4.76
CA LEU A 211 4.36 16.31 -4.20
C LEU A 211 4.08 16.44 -2.70
N TRP A 212 2.86 16.14 -2.29
CA TRP A 212 2.41 16.22 -0.91
C TRP A 212 2.08 14.83 -0.39
N GLY A 213 2.90 14.28 0.49
CA GLY A 213 2.82 12.88 0.88
C GLY A 213 3.35 12.57 2.27
N LEU A 214 3.41 11.28 2.61
CA LEU A 214 3.84 10.72 3.89
C LEU A 214 5.13 9.90 3.71
N LYS A 215 6.15 10.45 3.05
CA LYS A 215 7.38 9.71 2.71
C LYS A 215 8.13 9.19 3.94
N ALA A 216 8.04 9.87 5.06
CA ALA A 216 8.69 9.46 6.31
C ALA A 216 7.98 8.29 7.01
N GLN A 217 6.73 8.01 6.68
CA GLN A 217 5.97 6.92 7.29
C GLN A 217 6.43 5.55 6.80
N ALA A 218 6.82 4.68 7.73
CA ALA A 218 7.31 3.34 7.43
C ALA A 218 6.29 2.55 6.56
N GLY A 219 6.78 1.86 5.54
CA GLY A 219 5.98 1.12 4.56
C GLY A 219 5.10 2.02 3.68
N ARG A 220 4.25 2.82 4.30
CA ARG A 220 3.31 3.72 3.63
C ARG A 220 4.00 4.76 2.72
N GLY A 221 5.18 5.22 3.12
CA GLY A 221 5.96 6.21 2.38
C GLY A 221 6.48 5.72 1.03
N GLU A 222 6.51 4.41 0.79
CA GLU A 222 6.99 3.84 -0.46
C GLU A 222 6.22 4.35 -1.69
N ARG A 223 4.92 4.61 -1.58
CA ARG A 223 4.16 5.16 -2.72
C ARG A 223 4.53 6.61 -3.02
N THR A 224 4.75 7.44 -2.00
CA THR A 224 5.25 8.81 -2.18
C THR A 224 6.62 8.79 -2.84
N LYS A 225 7.51 7.89 -2.38
CA LYS A 225 8.82 7.68 -3.01
C LYS A 225 8.70 7.26 -4.47
N GLY A 226 7.81 6.32 -4.79
CA GLY A 226 7.57 5.88 -6.17
C GLY A 226 7.15 7.04 -7.08
N VAL A 227 6.21 7.90 -6.62
CA VAL A 227 5.81 9.11 -7.36
C VAL A 227 7.02 10.02 -7.57
N GLN A 228 7.78 10.32 -6.52
CA GLN A 228 8.95 11.20 -6.59
C GLN A 228 9.96 10.68 -7.62
N ASP A 229 10.34 9.40 -7.52
CA ASP A 229 11.32 8.78 -8.41
C ASP A 229 10.86 8.84 -9.88
N ALA A 230 9.57 8.67 -10.17
CA ALA A 230 9.02 8.75 -11.51
C ALA A 230 9.09 10.18 -12.08
N LEU A 231 8.72 11.18 -11.27
CA LEU A 231 8.79 12.60 -11.66
C LEU A 231 10.24 13.04 -11.91
N GLU A 232 11.15 12.71 -11.00
CA GLU A 232 12.57 13.04 -11.11
C GLU A 232 13.23 12.34 -12.31
N LYS A 233 12.88 11.07 -12.57
CA LYS A 233 13.35 10.34 -13.76
C LYS A 233 12.88 10.98 -15.07
N ALA A 234 11.70 11.59 -15.06
CA ALA A 234 11.21 12.38 -16.20
C ALA A 234 11.86 13.77 -16.30
N GLY A 235 12.74 14.13 -15.35
CA GLY A 235 13.46 15.39 -15.29
C GLY A 235 12.69 16.54 -14.66
N LEU A 236 11.54 16.30 -14.03
CA LEU A 236 10.80 17.33 -13.29
C LEU A 236 11.54 17.68 -12.00
N LYS A 237 11.40 18.94 -11.57
CA LYS A 237 11.89 19.41 -10.27
C LYS A 237 10.79 19.23 -9.22
N VAL A 238 10.99 18.27 -8.30
CA VAL A 238 10.00 17.96 -7.28
C VAL A 238 10.18 18.86 -6.06
N ILE A 239 9.13 19.58 -5.69
CA ILE A 239 8.99 20.26 -4.41
C ILE A 239 8.18 19.29 -3.53
N TYR A 240 8.82 18.76 -2.51
CA TYR A 240 8.20 17.81 -1.60
C TYR A 240 7.79 18.47 -0.29
N GLN A 241 6.61 18.13 0.20
CA GLN A 241 6.13 18.48 1.54
C GLN A 241 5.63 17.23 2.25
N GLU A 242 6.10 16.99 3.46
CA GLU A 242 5.51 15.98 4.35
C GLU A 242 4.15 16.45 4.83
N ILE A 243 3.16 15.57 4.89
CA ILE A 243 1.85 15.86 5.45
C ILE A 243 1.99 15.84 6.97
N ASP A 244 1.63 16.96 7.62
CA ASP A 244 1.61 17.05 9.08
C ASP A 244 0.38 16.33 9.68
N ASP A 245 0.44 16.03 10.99
CA ASP A 245 -0.61 15.27 11.69
C ASP A 245 -1.99 15.95 11.61
N ALA A 246 -2.04 17.28 11.68
CA ALA A 246 -3.30 18.02 11.61
C ALA A 246 -3.94 17.89 10.22
N THR A 247 -3.14 18.01 9.16
CA THR A 247 -3.57 17.84 7.77
C THR A 247 -3.93 16.39 7.48
N ASN A 248 -3.19 15.43 8.06
CA ASN A 248 -3.50 14.00 7.91
C ASN A 248 -4.86 13.64 8.56
N ALA A 249 -5.13 14.19 9.72
CA ALA A 249 -6.41 13.99 10.42
C ALA A 249 -7.58 14.74 9.72
N ASN A 250 -7.32 15.92 9.16
CA ASN A 250 -8.31 16.73 8.46
C ASN A 250 -7.66 17.49 7.31
N ALA A 251 -7.86 17.06 6.10
CA ALA A 251 -7.27 17.64 4.91
C ALA A 251 -7.50 19.16 4.78
N SER A 252 -8.65 19.68 5.24
CA SER A 252 -8.94 21.12 5.19
C SER A 252 -7.97 21.96 6.05
N ALA A 253 -7.35 21.38 7.08
CA ALA A 253 -6.32 22.06 7.88
C ALA A 253 -5.07 22.37 7.05
N GLY A 254 -4.85 21.65 5.97
CA GLY A 254 -3.71 21.84 5.06
C GLY A 254 -3.83 23.03 4.10
N VAL A 255 -4.98 23.75 4.04
CA VAL A 255 -5.17 24.89 3.13
C VAL A 255 -4.07 25.94 3.27
N PRO A 256 -3.67 26.37 4.49
CA PRO A 256 -2.59 27.35 4.65
C PRO A 256 -1.23 26.85 4.13
N VAL A 257 -0.92 25.58 4.37
CA VAL A 257 0.33 24.95 3.89
C VAL A 257 0.34 24.94 2.36
N PHE A 258 -0.74 24.47 1.75
CA PHE A 258 -0.88 24.40 0.28
C PHE A 258 -0.73 25.80 -0.36
N THR A 259 -1.49 26.77 0.13
CA THR A 259 -1.46 28.14 -0.40
C THR A 259 -0.10 28.80 -0.21
N GLY A 260 0.57 28.54 0.92
CA GLY A 260 1.94 29.01 1.18
C GLY A 260 2.94 28.47 0.15
N ILE A 261 2.90 27.17 -0.14
CA ILE A 261 3.77 26.54 -1.15
C ILE A 261 3.47 27.07 -2.56
N MET A 262 2.19 27.15 -2.95
CA MET A 262 1.82 27.66 -4.27
C MET A 262 2.16 29.13 -4.47
N SER A 263 2.19 29.92 -3.39
CA SER A 263 2.62 31.33 -3.41
C SER A 263 4.15 31.47 -3.50
N ALA A 264 4.89 30.62 -2.78
CA ALA A 264 6.35 30.60 -2.82
C ALA A 264 6.89 30.05 -4.15
N HIS A 265 6.10 29.21 -4.83
CA HIS A 265 6.47 28.53 -6.05
C HIS A 265 5.38 28.67 -7.13
N PRO A 266 5.17 29.89 -7.67
CA PRO A 266 4.13 30.15 -8.67
C PRO A 266 4.34 29.41 -9.99
N GLU A 267 5.54 28.89 -10.22
CA GLU A 267 5.91 28.10 -11.39
C GLU A 267 5.53 26.61 -11.31
N ILE A 268 4.92 26.15 -10.22
CA ILE A 268 4.38 24.78 -10.11
C ILE A 268 3.30 24.59 -11.15
N LYS A 269 3.42 23.49 -11.94
CA LYS A 269 2.47 23.11 -12.99
C LYS A 269 1.73 21.81 -12.70
N MET A 270 2.21 21.02 -11.74
CA MET A 270 1.63 19.76 -11.33
C MET A 270 1.56 19.67 -9.81
N VAL A 271 0.49 19.07 -9.31
CA VAL A 271 0.33 18.71 -7.89
C VAL A 271 -0.04 17.23 -7.82
N ILE A 272 0.65 16.47 -6.99
CA ILE A 272 0.29 15.08 -6.68
C ILE A 272 0.11 14.93 -5.18
N THR A 273 -1.04 14.38 -4.78
CA THR A 273 -1.38 14.04 -3.40
C THR A 273 -1.36 12.53 -3.20
N ASP A 274 -0.88 12.06 -2.05
CA ASP A 274 -0.60 10.65 -1.85
C ASP A 274 -1.74 9.85 -1.18
N HIS A 275 -2.86 10.49 -0.82
CA HIS A 275 -4.02 9.76 -0.29
C HIS A 275 -5.36 10.50 -0.44
N GLY A 276 -6.44 9.73 -0.31
CA GLY A 276 -7.78 10.11 -0.71
C GLY A 276 -8.34 11.37 -0.07
N ASN A 277 -8.05 11.64 1.21
CA ASN A 277 -8.54 12.84 1.87
C ASN A 277 -7.99 14.12 1.22
N LEU A 278 -6.68 14.13 0.88
CA LEU A 278 -6.07 15.25 0.18
C LEU A 278 -6.53 15.31 -1.27
N THR A 279 -6.58 14.16 -1.96
CA THR A 279 -7.06 14.07 -3.34
C THR A 279 -8.49 14.57 -3.48
N GLY A 280 -9.39 14.19 -2.56
CA GLY A 280 -10.77 14.67 -2.51
C GLY A 280 -10.89 16.16 -2.16
N THR A 281 -9.87 16.75 -1.53
CA THR A 281 -9.85 18.17 -1.15
C THR A 281 -9.13 19.05 -2.18
N ILE A 282 -8.59 18.47 -3.25
CA ILE A 282 -7.72 19.19 -4.22
C ILE A 282 -8.39 20.42 -4.84
N GLN A 283 -9.68 20.36 -5.15
CA GLN A 283 -10.43 21.50 -5.65
C GLN A 283 -10.38 22.68 -4.67
N THR A 284 -10.62 22.44 -3.39
CA THR A 284 -10.56 23.48 -2.33
C THR A 284 -9.16 24.06 -2.24
N PHE A 285 -8.13 23.25 -2.29
CA PHE A 285 -6.73 23.69 -2.26
C PHE A 285 -6.39 24.61 -3.44
N LEU A 286 -6.74 24.21 -4.66
CA LEU A 286 -6.46 24.98 -5.88
C LEU A 286 -7.26 26.28 -5.90
N GLN A 287 -8.53 26.25 -5.50
CA GLN A 287 -9.35 27.46 -5.38
C GLN A 287 -8.78 28.47 -4.36
N ALA A 288 -8.37 27.98 -3.19
CA ALA A 288 -7.73 28.83 -2.16
C ALA A 288 -6.41 29.44 -2.64
N ALA A 289 -5.67 28.73 -3.52
CA ALA A 289 -4.47 29.25 -4.17
C ALA A 289 -4.77 30.14 -5.40
N GLY A 290 -6.03 30.51 -5.65
CA GLY A 290 -6.43 31.39 -6.75
C GLY A 290 -6.33 30.76 -8.14
N LYS A 291 -6.25 29.44 -8.24
CA LYS A 291 -6.16 28.73 -9.51
C LYS A 291 -7.56 28.49 -10.09
N LYS A 292 -7.61 28.22 -11.39
CA LYS A 292 -8.81 27.83 -12.15
C LYS A 292 -8.69 26.36 -12.59
N PRO A 293 -9.80 25.70 -12.98
CA PRO A 293 -9.75 24.36 -13.56
C PRO A 293 -8.76 24.31 -14.73
N GLY A 294 -7.83 23.36 -14.69
CA GLY A 294 -6.82 23.14 -15.71
C GLY A 294 -5.55 24.00 -15.62
N ASP A 295 -5.49 25.01 -14.74
CA ASP A 295 -4.25 25.79 -14.54
C ASP A 295 -3.09 24.91 -14.00
N ILE A 296 -3.43 23.90 -13.22
CA ILE A 296 -2.51 22.94 -12.62
C ILE A 296 -2.97 21.54 -12.98
N PHE A 297 -2.06 20.69 -13.44
CA PHE A 297 -2.34 19.26 -13.55
C PHE A 297 -2.33 18.63 -12.15
N ALA A 298 -3.47 18.18 -11.68
CA ALA A 298 -3.61 17.55 -10.39
C ALA A 298 -3.82 16.05 -10.53
N ALA A 299 -3.10 15.27 -9.72
CA ALA A 299 -3.26 13.82 -9.64
C ALA A 299 -3.21 13.35 -8.19
N GLY A 300 -3.65 12.13 -7.92
CA GLY A 300 -3.60 11.60 -6.57
C GLY A 300 -4.03 10.15 -6.45
N PHE A 301 -4.11 9.71 -5.20
CA PHE A 301 -4.60 8.39 -4.83
C PHE A 301 -6.06 8.47 -4.39
N ASP A 302 -6.77 7.38 -4.61
CA ASP A 302 -8.12 7.08 -4.15
C ASP A 302 -9.24 7.89 -4.83
N ILE A 303 -10.19 7.15 -5.37
CA ILE A 303 -11.43 7.73 -5.89
C ILE A 303 -12.44 7.90 -4.75
N SER A 304 -13.17 9.00 -4.78
CA SER A 304 -14.23 9.32 -3.81
C SER A 304 -15.26 10.23 -4.46
N GLY A 305 -16.41 10.45 -3.82
CA GLY A 305 -17.40 11.38 -4.34
C GLY A 305 -16.86 12.80 -4.58
N ASN A 306 -15.97 13.28 -3.70
CA ASN A 306 -15.31 14.57 -3.87
C ASN A 306 -14.31 14.56 -5.03
N ALA A 307 -13.53 13.47 -5.20
CA ALA A 307 -12.64 13.30 -6.34
C ALA A 307 -13.43 13.24 -7.66
N VAL A 308 -14.58 12.55 -7.69
CA VAL A 308 -15.51 12.57 -8.86
C VAL A 308 -15.89 14.00 -9.20
N THR A 309 -16.34 14.79 -8.23
CA THR A 309 -16.72 16.20 -8.42
C THR A 309 -15.55 17.01 -8.96
N ALA A 310 -14.35 16.82 -8.41
CA ALA A 310 -13.14 17.52 -8.86
C ALA A 310 -12.75 17.13 -10.30
N ILE A 311 -12.86 15.85 -10.68
CA ILE A 311 -12.59 15.39 -12.06
C ILE A 311 -13.61 15.99 -13.04
N GLN A 312 -14.90 15.93 -12.71
CA GLN A 312 -15.96 16.50 -13.54
C GLN A 312 -15.79 18.01 -13.72
N GLY A 313 -15.36 18.70 -12.66
CA GLY A 313 -15.09 20.13 -12.68
C GLY A 313 -13.74 20.54 -13.31
N GLY A 314 -12.91 19.59 -13.75
CA GLY A 314 -11.59 19.85 -14.34
C GLY A 314 -10.50 20.28 -13.35
N TRP A 315 -10.72 20.08 -12.04
CA TRP A 315 -9.74 20.37 -11.00
C TRP A 315 -8.76 19.24 -10.71
N LEU A 316 -9.14 18.01 -11.05
CA LEU A 316 -8.37 16.79 -10.88
C LEU A 316 -8.37 16.05 -12.23
N GLN A 317 -7.19 15.67 -12.71
CA GLN A 317 -7.06 15.04 -14.01
C GLN A 317 -6.90 13.54 -13.93
N LEU A 318 -6.19 13.04 -12.91
CA LEU A 318 -5.83 11.63 -12.81
C LEU A 318 -5.88 11.14 -11.38
N VAL A 319 -6.44 9.97 -11.17
CA VAL A 319 -6.44 9.27 -9.88
C VAL A 319 -6.02 7.83 -10.10
N ILE A 320 -5.20 7.29 -9.19
CA ILE A 320 -5.03 5.86 -9.08
C ILE A 320 -6.04 5.32 -8.06
N ASP A 321 -6.89 4.41 -8.50
CA ASP A 321 -7.89 3.73 -7.68
C ASP A 321 -7.26 2.44 -7.12
N GLN A 322 -7.14 2.38 -5.81
CA GLN A 322 -6.59 1.22 -5.12
C GLN A 322 -7.62 0.08 -4.94
N GLN A 323 -8.83 0.22 -5.47
CA GLN A 323 -9.88 -0.79 -5.39
C GLN A 323 -10.13 -1.26 -3.95
N GLN A 324 -10.40 -0.32 -3.06
CA GLN A 324 -10.51 -0.51 -1.62
C GLN A 324 -11.49 -1.61 -1.22
N TYR A 325 -12.59 -1.74 -1.97
CA TYR A 325 -13.57 -2.80 -1.75
C TYR A 325 -12.94 -4.20 -1.84
N LEU A 326 -12.08 -4.42 -2.84
CA LEU A 326 -11.37 -5.69 -3.00
C LEU A 326 -10.38 -5.94 -1.87
N GLN A 327 -9.75 -4.90 -1.31
CA GLN A 327 -8.87 -5.07 -0.15
C GLN A 327 -9.64 -5.65 1.03
N GLY A 328 -10.82 -5.10 1.31
CA GLY A 328 -11.69 -5.62 2.34
C GLY A 328 -12.22 -7.04 2.05
N TYR A 329 -12.69 -7.26 0.83
CA TYR A 329 -13.21 -8.55 0.40
C TYR A 329 -12.18 -9.66 0.53
N PHE A 330 -10.99 -9.45 -0.01
CA PHE A 330 -9.91 -10.44 0.03
C PHE A 330 -9.29 -10.59 1.42
N GLY A 331 -9.33 -9.56 2.26
CA GLY A 331 -8.90 -9.67 3.65
C GLY A 331 -9.67 -10.74 4.44
N VAL A 332 -10.98 -10.85 4.23
CA VAL A 332 -11.81 -11.91 4.82
C VAL A 332 -11.66 -13.23 4.06
N LEU A 333 -11.74 -13.18 2.73
CA LEU A 333 -11.71 -14.38 1.89
C LEU A 333 -10.43 -15.19 2.09
N GLN A 334 -9.26 -14.56 2.16
CA GLN A 334 -7.98 -15.25 2.34
C GLN A 334 -7.94 -16.06 3.64
N ILE A 335 -8.40 -15.49 4.76
CA ILE A 335 -8.47 -16.20 6.03
C ILE A 335 -9.38 -17.44 5.91
N CYS A 336 -10.54 -17.29 5.26
CA CYS A 336 -11.44 -18.40 5.00
C CYS A 336 -10.79 -19.50 4.15
N LEU A 337 -10.11 -19.14 3.06
CA LEU A 337 -9.42 -20.07 2.17
C LEU A 337 -8.32 -20.84 2.91
N THR A 338 -7.55 -20.15 3.73
CA THR A 338 -6.51 -20.78 4.53
C THR A 338 -7.11 -21.71 5.59
N LYS A 339 -8.10 -21.23 6.35
CA LYS A 339 -8.67 -22.00 7.47
C LYS A 339 -9.39 -23.26 7.01
N VAL A 340 -10.12 -23.18 5.90
CA VAL A 340 -10.98 -24.29 5.42
C VAL A 340 -10.24 -25.20 4.45
N TYR A 341 -9.42 -24.66 3.56
CA TYR A 341 -8.77 -25.39 2.48
C TYR A 341 -7.25 -25.46 2.59
N HIS A 342 -6.65 -24.87 3.63
CA HIS A 342 -5.20 -24.86 3.87
C HIS A 342 -4.38 -24.23 2.74
N PHE A 343 -4.95 -23.23 2.03
CA PHE A 343 -4.18 -22.46 1.07
C PHE A 343 -3.18 -21.55 1.78
N GLY A 344 -2.03 -21.35 1.14
CA GLY A 344 -1.07 -20.30 1.53
C GLY A 344 -1.62 -18.90 1.27
N GLY A 345 -0.96 -17.90 1.85
CA GLY A 345 -1.34 -16.50 1.67
C GLY A 345 -1.13 -16.02 0.23
N LEU A 346 -2.10 -15.27 -0.28
CA LEU A 346 -2.06 -14.69 -1.62
C LEU A 346 -1.50 -13.26 -1.57
N GLN A 347 -0.84 -12.85 -2.64
CA GLN A 347 -0.52 -11.44 -2.90
C GLN A 347 -1.42 -10.91 -4.00
N ILE A 348 -2.30 -9.98 -3.66
CA ILE A 348 -3.28 -9.41 -4.58
C ILE A 348 -2.99 -7.93 -4.73
N ASP A 349 -2.41 -7.55 -5.88
CA ASP A 349 -2.19 -6.15 -6.21
C ASP A 349 -3.49 -5.51 -6.69
N THR A 350 -4.00 -4.56 -5.92
CA THR A 350 -5.22 -3.81 -6.24
C THR A 350 -4.92 -2.42 -6.81
N GLY A 351 -3.65 -2.05 -6.97
CA GLY A 351 -3.19 -0.70 -7.28
C GLY A 351 -3.01 -0.35 -8.76
N ALA A 352 -3.72 -1.03 -9.69
CA ALA A 352 -3.47 -0.88 -11.12
C ALA A 352 -4.51 -0.05 -11.89
N GLY A 353 -5.53 0.48 -11.25
CA GLY A 353 -6.63 1.20 -11.89
C GLY A 353 -6.38 2.70 -11.99
N PHE A 354 -6.31 3.26 -13.22
CA PHE A 354 -6.33 4.71 -13.42
C PHE A 354 -7.74 5.19 -13.72
N VAL A 355 -8.12 6.31 -13.08
CA VAL A 355 -9.39 6.99 -13.31
C VAL A 355 -9.10 8.43 -13.74
N ASN A 356 -9.68 8.81 -14.85
CA ASN A 356 -9.69 10.16 -15.38
C ASN A 356 -11.05 10.45 -16.02
N LYS A 357 -11.20 11.60 -16.63
CA LYS A 357 -12.48 12.02 -17.24
C LYS A 357 -13.02 11.02 -18.28
N SER A 358 -12.14 10.26 -18.95
CA SER A 358 -12.55 9.39 -20.06
C SER A 358 -13.27 8.10 -19.61
N ASN A 359 -13.03 7.64 -18.38
CA ASN A 359 -13.62 6.39 -17.85
C ASN A 359 -14.44 6.57 -16.56
N LEU A 360 -14.54 7.80 -16.06
CA LEU A 360 -15.21 8.12 -14.79
C LEU A 360 -16.69 7.73 -14.79
N ASP A 361 -17.42 7.98 -15.87
CA ASP A 361 -18.89 7.85 -15.91
C ASP A 361 -19.35 6.42 -15.57
N ALA A 362 -18.59 5.41 -15.99
CA ALA A 362 -18.88 4.01 -15.67
C ALA A 362 -18.70 3.68 -14.17
N LEU A 363 -17.87 4.45 -13.46
CA LEU A 363 -17.54 4.22 -12.06
C LEU A 363 -18.46 4.99 -11.09
N VAL A 364 -19.06 6.10 -11.53
CA VAL A 364 -19.88 6.97 -10.68
C VAL A 364 -20.98 6.21 -9.91
N PRO A 365 -21.75 5.28 -10.50
CA PRO A 365 -22.74 4.52 -9.75
C PRO A 365 -22.13 3.66 -8.64
N LEU A 366 -20.99 3.03 -8.91
CA LEU A 366 -20.27 2.16 -7.96
C LEU A 366 -19.66 2.96 -6.81
N ILE A 367 -19.10 4.16 -7.13
CA ILE A 367 -18.57 5.08 -6.12
C ILE A 367 -19.69 5.57 -5.19
N LYS A 368 -20.86 5.89 -5.74
CA LYS A 368 -22.04 6.26 -4.93
C LYS A 368 -22.53 5.12 -4.05
N ALA A 369 -22.43 3.89 -4.50
CA ALA A 369 -22.76 2.68 -3.74
C ALA A 369 -21.67 2.31 -2.72
N GLN A 370 -20.53 3.00 -2.71
CA GLN A 370 -19.34 2.67 -1.92
C GLN A 370 -18.80 1.25 -2.19
N GLU A 371 -18.83 0.86 -3.46
CA GLU A 371 -18.26 -0.38 -3.99
C GLU A 371 -16.95 -0.12 -4.76
N ARG A 372 -16.60 1.16 -4.90
CA ARG A 372 -15.33 1.64 -5.49
C ARG A 372 -14.82 2.83 -4.72
#